data_b151e88756c784d61fc77c20058c9d8d
#
_entry.id   b151e88756c784d61fc77c20058c9d8d
#
_cell.length_a   1.000
_cell.length_b   1.000
_cell.length_c   1.000
_cell.angle_alpha   90.00
_cell.angle_beta   90.00
_cell.angle_gamma   90.00
#
_symmetry.space_group_name_H-M   'P 1'
#
loop_
_entity.id
_entity.type
_entity.pdbx_description
1 polymer ?
#
loop_
_entity_poly.entity_id
_entity_poly.type
_entity_poly.pdbx_seq_one_letter_code
_entity_poly.pdbx_strand_id
1 'polypeptide(L)'
;MSSSTTPAGMVDAEEVANSKIREVLERDTEMTSEPRSNQEALVLADLAVIGYPAPSLSDSAQSGLRYRDAIPILLHWLKVVDDRSVKEWIIRSMSVSWARPEPIEPLIEEFKRLPGDSTLGWVVGNALDALWDDDYYDSLASLAADRRYGTAREMIVHGLGRSKRPEAVDVLLDLINDPDVDGHATASLRRLRTPRARKAFEAKLADKRAWVRAEARKGLAYLDKKGT
;
A
#
# COMPACT_ATOMS: atom_id res chain seq x y z
N MET A 1 15.13 16.46 54.06
CA MET A 1 15.64 17.04 52.82
C MET A 1 16.34 15.92 52.04
N SER A 2 15.61 15.24 51.18
CA SER A 2 16.16 14.14 50.35
C SER A 2 16.27 14.69 48.95
N SER A 3 17.49 14.98 48.53
CA SER A 3 17.85 15.36 47.16
C SER A 3 17.83 14.13 46.25
N SER A 4 16.84 14.04 45.38
CA SER A 4 16.79 13.09 44.28
C SER A 4 17.75 13.58 43.16
N THR A 5 18.91 12.97 43.08
CA THR A 5 19.85 13.16 41.98
C THR A 5 19.36 12.29 40.81
N THR A 6 18.80 12.94 39.80
CA THR A 6 18.56 12.30 38.49
C THR A 6 19.92 11.99 37.85
N PRO A 7 20.16 10.75 37.37
CA PRO A 7 21.40 10.44 36.67
C PRO A 7 21.42 11.16 35.32
N ALA A 8 22.33 12.12 35.19
CA ALA A 8 22.69 12.71 33.91
C ALA A 8 23.40 11.63 33.07
N GLY A 9 22.84 11.26 31.91
CA GLY A 9 23.57 10.44 30.94
C GLY A 9 22.83 9.29 30.26
N MET A 10 21.50 9.13 30.44
CA MET A 10 20.73 8.23 29.59
C MET A 10 20.08 9.05 28.47
N VAL A 11 20.80 9.18 27.37
CA VAL A 11 20.18 9.65 26.14
C VAL A 11 19.14 8.60 25.76
N ASP A 12 17.89 9.03 25.57
CA ASP A 12 16.79 8.12 25.21
C ASP A 12 17.12 7.44 23.87
N ALA A 13 16.97 6.13 23.80
CA ALA A 13 17.23 5.36 22.57
C ALA A 13 16.42 5.90 21.39
N GLU A 14 15.23 6.43 21.66
CA GLU A 14 14.35 7.08 20.67
C GLU A 14 14.96 8.40 20.18
N GLU A 15 15.57 9.21 21.06
CA GLU A 15 16.25 10.45 20.68
C GLU A 15 17.48 10.17 19.82
N VAL A 16 18.24 9.12 20.11
CA VAL A 16 19.39 8.68 19.30
C VAL A 16 18.93 8.20 17.93
N ALA A 17 17.85 7.42 17.86
CA ALA A 17 17.29 6.95 16.58
C ALA A 17 16.79 8.13 15.72
N ASN A 18 16.05 9.06 16.32
CA ASN A 18 15.55 10.26 15.64
C ASN A 18 16.69 11.16 15.15
N SER A 19 17.78 11.28 15.90
CA SER A 19 18.97 12.02 15.48
C SER A 19 19.64 11.38 14.26
N LYS A 20 19.79 10.07 14.24
CA LYS A 20 20.36 9.32 13.09
C LYS A 20 19.48 9.44 11.84
N ILE A 21 18.17 9.32 11.99
CA ILE A 21 17.22 9.51 10.88
C ILE A 21 17.38 10.90 10.30
N ARG A 22 17.45 11.94 11.13
CA ARG A 22 17.65 13.32 10.69
C ARG A 22 18.97 13.48 9.94
N GLU A 23 20.07 12.93 10.45
CA GLU A 23 21.38 12.97 9.80
C GLU A 23 21.34 12.32 8.41
N VAL A 24 20.66 11.19 8.26
CA VAL A 24 20.46 10.52 6.96
C VAL A 24 19.69 11.43 6.01
N LEU A 25 18.55 11.99 6.44
CA LEU A 25 17.68 12.82 5.61
C LEU A 25 18.34 14.15 5.20
N GLU A 26 19.28 14.70 5.99
CA GLU A 26 20.00 15.94 5.70
C GLU A 26 21.14 15.74 4.70
N ARG A 27 21.76 14.55 4.60
CA ARG A 27 22.88 14.26 3.68
C ARG A 27 22.49 14.23 2.20
N ASP A 28 21.23 14.07 1.88
CA ASP A 28 20.78 13.60 0.56
C ASP A 28 20.56 14.67 -0.52
N THR A 29 20.94 15.93 -0.27
CA THR A 29 20.81 16.97 -1.31
C THR A 29 21.81 16.79 -2.47
N GLU A 30 22.84 15.95 -2.31
CA GLU A 30 23.92 15.78 -3.30
C GLU A 30 23.82 14.50 -4.15
N MET A 31 22.92 13.56 -3.83
CA MET A 31 22.96 12.18 -4.34
C MET A 31 22.14 11.89 -5.61
N THR A 32 21.49 12.88 -6.21
CA THR A 32 20.71 12.71 -7.47
C THR A 32 21.58 12.39 -8.70
N SER A 33 22.92 12.39 -8.58
CA SER A 33 23.86 12.12 -9.68
C SER A 33 24.48 10.71 -9.67
N GLU A 34 24.13 9.85 -8.68
CA GLU A 34 24.72 8.52 -8.57
C GLU A 34 24.19 7.55 -9.64
N PRO A 35 25.03 6.65 -10.17
CA PRO A 35 24.62 5.64 -11.13
C PRO A 35 23.49 4.77 -10.57
N ARG A 36 22.48 4.43 -11.39
CA ARG A 36 21.34 3.57 -11.01
C ARG A 36 21.77 2.27 -10.33
N SER A 37 22.90 1.68 -10.77
CA SER A 37 23.44 0.45 -10.21
C SER A 37 23.88 0.54 -8.75
N ASN A 38 23.94 1.73 -8.17
CA ASN A 38 24.38 1.94 -6.78
C ASN A 38 23.22 2.34 -5.83
N GLN A 39 22.04 2.68 -6.35
CA GLN A 39 20.95 3.23 -5.54
C GLN A 39 20.46 2.27 -4.44
N GLU A 40 20.38 0.96 -4.71
CA GLU A 40 20.02 -0.02 -3.67
C GLU A 40 21.04 -0.04 -2.53
N ALA A 41 22.33 -0.01 -2.85
CA ALA A 41 23.39 -0.02 -1.84
C ALA A 41 23.31 1.21 -0.92
N LEU A 42 22.94 2.36 -1.45
CA LEU A 42 22.78 3.58 -0.67
C LEU A 42 21.57 3.49 0.28
N VAL A 43 20.42 3.03 -0.20
CA VAL A 43 19.25 2.76 0.66
C VAL A 43 19.61 1.82 1.80
N LEU A 44 20.30 0.71 1.48
CA LEU A 44 20.72 -0.28 2.46
C LEU A 44 21.72 0.29 3.48
N ALA A 45 22.65 1.15 3.04
CA ALA A 45 23.59 1.83 3.94
C ALA A 45 22.86 2.72 4.95
N ASP A 46 21.87 3.47 4.51
CA ASP A 46 21.06 4.34 5.39
C ASP A 46 20.19 3.53 6.37
N LEU A 47 19.61 2.42 5.91
CA LEU A 47 18.89 1.49 6.80
C LEU A 47 19.82 0.87 7.84
N ALA A 48 21.05 0.54 7.47
CA ALA A 48 22.05 -0.02 8.38
C ALA A 48 22.48 0.98 9.48
N VAL A 49 22.56 2.29 9.16
CA VAL A 49 22.87 3.36 10.13
C VAL A 49 21.88 3.37 11.31
N ILE A 50 20.61 3.09 11.03
CA ILE A 50 19.55 3.07 12.05
C ILE A 50 19.30 1.67 12.63
N GLY A 51 20.15 0.68 12.29
CA GLY A 51 20.13 -0.65 12.90
C GLY A 51 19.36 -1.73 12.14
N TYR A 52 19.05 -1.50 10.86
CA TYR A 52 18.39 -2.48 9.98
C TYR A 52 19.29 -2.91 8.80
N PRO A 53 20.47 -3.51 9.07
CA PRO A 53 21.33 -4.03 8.01
C PRO A 53 20.64 -5.22 7.31
N ALA A 54 20.70 -5.23 5.98
CA ALA A 54 20.19 -6.34 5.16
C ALA A 54 21.08 -6.53 3.93
N PRO A 55 21.17 -7.76 3.38
CA PRO A 55 21.95 -8.04 2.16
C PRO A 55 21.31 -7.40 0.91
N SER A 56 19.99 -7.25 0.89
CA SER A 56 19.22 -6.61 -0.17
C SER A 56 17.93 -6.00 0.38
N LEU A 57 17.29 -5.11 -0.40
CA LEU A 57 15.96 -4.60 -0.06
C LEU A 57 14.89 -5.71 -0.08
N SER A 58 15.07 -6.72 -0.93
CA SER A 58 14.22 -7.91 -0.94
C SER A 58 14.27 -8.66 0.39
N ASP A 59 15.48 -8.88 0.93
CA ASP A 59 15.66 -9.53 2.23
C ASP A 59 15.09 -8.68 3.37
N SER A 60 15.29 -7.36 3.32
CA SER A 60 14.71 -6.42 4.28
C SER A 60 13.18 -6.53 4.30
N ALA A 61 12.53 -6.47 3.12
CA ALA A 61 11.08 -6.56 2.98
C ALA A 61 10.50 -7.90 3.48
N GLN A 62 11.26 -8.99 3.36
CA GLN A 62 10.86 -10.35 3.74
C GLN A 62 11.30 -10.74 5.17
N SER A 63 12.05 -9.91 5.85
CA SER A 63 12.63 -10.19 7.17
C SER A 63 11.61 -10.47 8.28
N GLY A 64 10.36 -10.00 8.11
CA GLY A 64 9.34 -10.04 9.15
C GLY A 64 9.57 -9.06 10.31
N LEU A 65 10.62 -8.27 10.27
CA LEU A 65 10.91 -7.24 11.27
C LEU A 65 9.93 -6.07 11.15
N ARG A 66 9.68 -5.41 12.29
CA ARG A 66 8.93 -4.15 12.34
C ARG A 66 9.92 -2.99 12.44
N TYR A 67 10.29 -2.45 11.29
CA TYR A 67 11.23 -1.30 11.17
C TYR A 67 10.46 0.02 10.99
N ARG A 68 9.58 0.33 11.94
CA ARG A 68 8.71 1.52 11.83
C ARG A 68 9.50 2.82 11.70
N ASP A 69 10.57 2.95 12.41
CA ASP A 69 11.52 4.08 12.37
C ASP A 69 12.30 4.18 11.04
N ALA A 70 12.32 3.13 10.22
CA ALA A 70 12.85 3.20 8.86
C ALA A 70 11.87 3.80 7.83
N ILE A 71 10.59 3.90 8.15
CA ILE A 71 9.59 4.42 7.20
C ILE A 71 9.94 5.82 6.66
N PRO A 72 10.37 6.80 7.47
CA PRO A 72 10.79 8.11 6.95
C PRO A 72 11.93 8.02 5.93
N ILE A 73 12.91 7.14 6.13
CA ILE A 73 14.03 6.90 5.21
C ILE A 73 13.53 6.28 3.91
N LEU A 74 12.68 5.25 3.99
CA LEU A 74 12.10 4.61 2.82
C LEU A 74 11.23 5.59 2.00
N LEU A 75 10.48 6.47 2.67
CA LEU A 75 9.68 7.51 2.02
C LEU A 75 10.54 8.58 1.37
N HIS A 76 11.68 8.93 1.96
CA HIS A 76 12.65 9.82 1.35
C HIS A 76 13.21 9.19 0.06
N TRP A 77 13.70 7.96 0.13
CA TRP A 77 14.25 7.25 -1.02
C TRP A 77 13.22 6.98 -2.12
N LEU A 78 11.95 6.77 -1.78
CA LEU A 78 10.87 6.63 -2.77
C LEU A 78 10.79 7.83 -3.72
N LYS A 79 11.12 9.04 -3.23
CA LYS A 79 11.10 10.29 -4.02
C LYS A 79 12.35 10.48 -4.85
N VAL A 80 13.50 10.00 -4.36
CA VAL A 80 14.83 10.26 -4.94
C VAL A 80 15.22 9.20 -5.97
N VAL A 81 14.89 7.93 -5.69
CA VAL A 81 15.25 6.79 -6.54
C VAL A 81 14.55 6.88 -7.91
N ASP A 82 15.30 6.70 -8.99
CA ASP A 82 14.80 6.58 -10.36
C ASP A 82 14.91 5.15 -10.92
N ASP A 83 15.69 4.25 -10.27
CA ASP A 83 15.71 2.84 -10.59
C ASP A 83 14.39 2.18 -10.18
N ARG A 84 13.71 1.63 -11.19
CA ARG A 84 12.39 1.04 -11.01
C ARG A 84 12.39 -0.17 -10.06
N SER A 85 13.43 -1.01 -10.13
CA SER A 85 13.52 -2.22 -9.28
C SER A 85 13.73 -1.84 -7.82
N VAL A 86 14.60 -0.87 -7.56
CA VAL A 86 14.83 -0.33 -6.22
C VAL A 86 13.56 0.32 -5.68
N LYS A 87 12.88 1.14 -6.48
CA LYS A 87 11.60 1.76 -6.13
C LYS A 87 10.55 0.70 -5.78
N GLU A 88 10.44 -0.37 -6.55
CA GLU A 88 9.52 -1.47 -6.28
C GLU A 88 9.79 -2.11 -4.91
N TRP A 89 11.03 -2.39 -4.56
CA TRP A 89 11.37 -2.98 -3.26
C TRP A 89 11.16 -2.02 -2.09
N ILE A 90 11.42 -0.72 -2.27
CA ILE A 90 11.07 0.30 -1.27
C ILE A 90 9.55 0.27 -0.99
N ILE A 91 8.71 0.24 -2.03
CA ILE A 91 7.26 0.18 -1.89
C ILE A 91 6.83 -1.11 -1.17
N ARG A 92 7.40 -2.26 -1.57
CA ARG A 92 7.11 -3.56 -0.94
C ARG A 92 7.50 -3.58 0.54
N SER A 93 8.61 -2.95 0.90
CA SER A 93 9.05 -2.83 2.29
C SER A 93 8.06 -2.08 3.17
N MET A 94 7.30 -1.14 2.59
CA MET A 94 6.25 -0.39 3.29
C MET A 94 4.84 -1.02 3.18
N SER A 95 4.67 -2.11 2.39
CA SER A 95 3.36 -2.74 2.12
C SER A 95 2.89 -3.63 3.28
N VAL A 96 2.95 -3.13 4.50
CA VAL A 96 2.64 -3.86 5.74
C VAL A 96 1.70 -3.03 6.63
N SER A 97 0.69 -3.68 7.21
CA SER A 97 -0.38 -2.97 7.94
C SER A 97 0.11 -2.12 9.13
N TRP A 98 1.25 -2.49 9.73
CA TRP A 98 1.82 -1.74 10.84
C TRP A 98 2.54 -0.44 10.43
N ALA A 99 2.84 -0.25 9.12
CA ALA A 99 3.45 0.98 8.61
C ALA A 99 2.46 2.16 8.51
N ARG A 100 1.15 1.90 8.62
CA ARG A 100 0.13 2.95 8.56
C ARG A 100 0.29 4.02 9.63
N PRO A 101 -0.14 5.27 9.37
CA PRO A 101 -0.71 5.77 8.11
C PRO A 101 0.35 6.37 7.15
N GLU A 102 1.58 6.54 7.59
CA GLU A 102 2.61 7.40 7.00
C GLU A 102 2.84 7.18 5.49
N PRO A 103 2.87 5.92 4.94
CA PRO A 103 3.13 5.72 3.52
C PRO A 103 1.93 6.00 2.60
N ILE A 104 0.70 6.12 3.12
CA ILE A 104 -0.52 6.11 2.27
C ILE A 104 -0.53 7.30 1.32
N GLU A 105 -0.42 8.53 1.82
CA GLU A 105 -0.45 9.73 0.98
C GLU A 105 0.72 9.78 -0.03
N PRO A 106 1.99 9.51 0.37
CA PRO A 106 3.09 9.42 -0.60
C PRO A 106 2.88 8.37 -1.70
N LEU A 107 2.26 7.22 -1.38
CA LEU A 107 1.95 6.18 -2.36
C LEU A 107 0.79 6.58 -3.28
N ILE A 108 -0.21 7.29 -2.80
CA ILE A 108 -1.27 7.90 -3.62
C ILE A 108 -0.65 8.86 -4.64
N GLU A 109 0.26 9.73 -4.20
CA GLU A 109 0.95 10.67 -5.09
C GLU A 109 1.86 9.96 -6.10
N GLU A 110 2.57 8.91 -5.68
CA GLU A 110 3.36 8.09 -6.60
C GLU A 110 2.46 7.42 -7.65
N PHE A 111 1.33 6.82 -7.23
CA PHE A 111 0.37 6.21 -8.15
C PHE A 111 -0.12 7.19 -9.23
N LYS A 112 -0.45 8.42 -8.84
CA LYS A 112 -0.93 9.47 -9.75
C LYS A 112 0.11 9.88 -10.81
N ARG A 113 1.40 9.75 -10.52
CA ARG A 113 2.51 10.10 -11.44
C ARG A 113 2.80 9.01 -12.46
N LEU A 114 2.39 7.78 -12.18
CA LEU A 114 2.69 6.65 -13.05
C LEU A 114 1.77 6.64 -14.28
N PRO A 115 2.28 6.22 -15.46
CA PRO A 115 1.43 5.99 -16.63
C PRO A 115 0.43 4.88 -16.34
N GLY A 116 -0.72 4.94 -16.99
CA GLY A 116 -1.71 3.87 -16.96
C GLY A 116 -1.10 2.51 -17.34
N ASP A 117 -1.62 1.42 -16.81
CA ASP A 117 -1.14 0.03 -17.02
C ASP A 117 0.34 -0.21 -16.60
N SER A 118 0.89 0.65 -15.77
CA SER A 118 2.23 0.50 -15.25
C SER A 118 2.32 -0.70 -14.29
N THR A 119 3.30 -1.58 -14.49
CA THR A 119 3.58 -2.66 -13.53
C THR A 119 3.92 -2.11 -12.14
N LEU A 120 4.61 -0.96 -12.07
CA LEU A 120 4.87 -0.28 -10.80
C LEU A 120 3.57 0.26 -10.19
N GLY A 121 2.61 0.73 -11.02
CA GLY A 121 1.27 1.11 -10.57
C GLY A 121 0.55 -0.03 -9.87
N TRP A 122 0.67 -1.26 -10.40
CA TRP A 122 0.13 -2.45 -9.75
C TRP A 122 0.80 -2.72 -8.39
N VAL A 123 2.11 -2.53 -8.27
CA VAL A 123 2.85 -2.67 -6.99
C VAL A 123 2.37 -1.63 -5.97
N VAL A 124 2.21 -0.37 -6.38
CA VAL A 124 1.67 0.69 -5.52
C VAL A 124 0.22 0.37 -5.11
N GLY A 125 -0.61 -0.11 -6.06
CA GLY A 125 -1.97 -0.55 -5.76
C GLY A 125 -2.03 -1.64 -4.69
N ASN A 126 -1.14 -2.65 -4.76
CA ASN A 126 -1.00 -3.69 -3.73
C ASN A 126 -0.62 -3.10 -2.37
N ALA A 127 0.31 -2.14 -2.34
CA ALA A 127 0.70 -1.47 -1.11
C ALA A 127 -0.49 -0.71 -0.50
N LEU A 128 -1.23 0.04 -1.30
CA LEU A 128 -2.43 0.77 -0.87
C LEU A 128 -3.54 -0.19 -0.39
N ASP A 129 -3.69 -1.38 -1.02
CA ASP A 129 -4.58 -2.41 -0.51
C ASP A 129 -4.13 -2.91 0.88
N ALA A 130 -2.86 -3.23 1.07
CA ALA A 130 -2.33 -3.70 2.36
C ALA A 130 -2.45 -2.64 3.47
N LEU A 131 -2.29 -1.38 3.10
CA LEU A 131 -2.34 -0.21 3.97
C LEU A 131 -3.74 0.41 4.10
N TRP A 132 -4.79 -0.21 3.54
CA TRP A 132 -6.13 0.38 3.47
C TRP A 132 -6.55 1.08 4.76
N ASP A 133 -6.95 2.35 4.62
CA ASP A 133 -7.47 3.15 5.72
C ASP A 133 -8.61 4.05 5.21
N ASP A 134 -9.74 4.04 5.90
CA ASP A 134 -10.93 4.81 5.51
C ASP A 134 -10.76 6.33 5.67
N ASP A 135 -9.73 6.80 6.37
CA ASP A 135 -9.39 8.22 6.42
C ASP A 135 -8.94 8.75 5.04
N TYR A 136 -8.43 7.85 4.18
CA TYR A 136 -8.03 8.14 2.79
C TYR A 136 -9.07 7.68 1.76
N TYR A 137 -10.28 7.32 2.20
CA TYR A 137 -11.32 6.74 1.35
C TYR A 137 -11.57 7.54 0.07
N ASP A 138 -11.77 8.85 0.18
CA ASP A 138 -12.16 9.68 -0.98
C ASP A 138 -11.06 9.69 -2.06
N SER A 139 -9.79 9.77 -1.67
CA SER A 139 -8.66 9.68 -2.59
C SER A 139 -8.57 8.29 -3.24
N LEU A 140 -8.69 7.22 -2.45
CA LEU A 140 -8.61 5.85 -2.94
C LEU A 140 -9.79 5.47 -3.83
N ALA A 141 -11.01 5.90 -3.50
CA ALA A 141 -12.20 5.69 -4.33
C ALA A 141 -12.10 6.44 -5.66
N SER A 142 -11.56 7.67 -5.64
CA SER A 142 -11.29 8.44 -6.87
C SER A 142 -10.30 7.73 -7.79
N LEU A 143 -9.19 7.20 -7.23
CA LEU A 143 -8.22 6.42 -8.00
C LEU A 143 -8.83 5.13 -8.55
N ALA A 144 -9.64 4.42 -7.76
CA ALA A 144 -10.33 3.21 -8.20
C ALA A 144 -11.27 3.47 -9.39
N ALA A 145 -11.91 4.64 -9.42
CA ALA A 145 -12.84 5.04 -10.48
C ALA A 145 -12.15 5.58 -11.74
N ASP A 146 -10.91 6.02 -11.65
CA ASP A 146 -10.18 6.65 -12.76
C ASP A 146 -9.64 5.63 -13.76
N ARG A 147 -10.38 5.46 -14.87
CA ARG A 147 -10.07 4.48 -15.92
C ARG A 147 -8.73 4.68 -16.63
N ARG A 148 -8.10 5.85 -16.50
CA ARG A 148 -6.78 6.12 -17.09
C ARG A 148 -5.69 5.17 -16.57
N TYR A 149 -5.90 4.60 -15.38
CA TYR A 149 -4.94 3.69 -14.74
C TYR A 149 -5.17 2.20 -15.07
N GLY A 150 -6.15 1.87 -15.94
CA GLY A 150 -6.36 0.50 -16.43
C GLY A 150 -6.37 -0.54 -15.30
N THR A 151 -5.66 -1.65 -15.50
CA THR A 151 -5.56 -2.76 -14.54
C THR A 151 -4.71 -2.44 -13.30
N ALA A 152 -3.91 -1.37 -13.31
CA ALA A 152 -3.15 -0.95 -12.12
C ALA A 152 -4.06 -0.66 -10.90
N ARG A 153 -5.36 -0.34 -11.14
CA ARG A 153 -6.39 -0.10 -10.11
C ARG A 153 -6.90 -1.36 -9.40
N GLU A 154 -6.64 -2.55 -9.93
CA GLU A 154 -7.24 -3.81 -9.44
C GLU A 154 -7.18 -3.95 -7.92
N MET A 155 -6.01 -3.67 -7.33
CA MET A 155 -5.82 -3.84 -5.89
C MET A 155 -6.41 -2.70 -5.07
N ILE A 156 -6.51 -1.49 -5.62
CA ILE A 156 -7.24 -0.39 -4.98
C ILE A 156 -8.74 -0.73 -4.92
N VAL A 157 -9.30 -1.26 -6.03
CA VAL A 157 -10.69 -1.75 -6.08
C VAL A 157 -10.90 -2.91 -5.10
N HIS A 158 -9.92 -3.81 -4.96
CA HIS A 158 -9.96 -4.88 -3.95
C HIS A 158 -9.99 -4.30 -2.52
N GLY A 159 -9.22 -3.25 -2.26
CA GLY A 159 -9.19 -2.54 -0.97
C GLY A 159 -10.55 -1.96 -0.57
N LEU A 160 -11.35 -1.43 -1.52
CA LEU A 160 -12.71 -0.95 -1.26
C LEU A 160 -13.60 -1.99 -0.57
N GLY A 161 -13.35 -3.28 -0.78
CA GLY A 161 -14.04 -4.36 -0.08
C GLY A 161 -13.75 -4.45 1.43
N ARG A 162 -12.84 -3.62 1.98
CA ARG A 162 -12.56 -3.49 3.42
C ARG A 162 -13.16 -2.25 4.04
N SER A 163 -13.60 -1.31 3.19
CA SER A 163 -14.14 -0.04 3.67
C SER A 163 -15.38 -0.23 4.53
N LYS A 164 -15.47 0.57 5.58
CA LYS A 164 -16.68 0.69 6.41
C LYS A 164 -17.61 1.79 5.90
N ARG A 165 -17.17 2.53 4.87
CA ARG A 165 -17.97 3.60 4.25
C ARG A 165 -19.07 2.97 3.39
N PRO A 166 -20.35 3.31 3.60
CA PRO A 166 -21.45 2.74 2.82
C PRO A 166 -21.35 3.08 1.32
N GLU A 167 -20.73 4.19 0.95
CA GLU A 167 -20.50 4.66 -0.41
C GLU A 167 -19.62 3.70 -1.22
N ALA A 168 -18.80 2.87 -0.57
CA ALA A 168 -17.97 1.87 -1.23
C ALA A 168 -18.80 0.87 -2.06
N VAL A 169 -20.04 0.60 -1.65
CA VAL A 169 -20.95 -0.27 -2.40
C VAL A 169 -21.33 0.37 -3.73
N ASP A 170 -21.60 1.67 -3.75
CA ASP A 170 -22.00 2.38 -4.96
C ASP A 170 -20.84 2.42 -5.96
N VAL A 171 -19.64 2.79 -5.50
CA VAL A 171 -18.42 2.77 -6.34
C VAL A 171 -18.19 1.38 -6.94
N LEU A 172 -18.31 0.31 -6.15
CA LEU A 172 -18.08 -1.05 -6.63
C LEU A 172 -19.17 -1.53 -7.61
N LEU A 173 -20.43 -1.12 -7.43
CA LEU A 173 -21.51 -1.40 -8.37
C LEU A 173 -21.32 -0.69 -9.72
N ASP A 174 -20.73 0.50 -9.72
CA ASP A 174 -20.37 1.20 -10.95
C ASP A 174 -19.19 0.50 -11.67
N LEU A 175 -18.24 -0.02 -10.91
CA LEU A 175 -17.06 -0.72 -11.43
C LEU A 175 -17.32 -2.16 -11.88
N ILE A 176 -18.50 -2.73 -11.59
CA ILE A 176 -18.83 -4.13 -11.95
C ILE A 176 -18.85 -4.39 -13.46
N ASN A 177 -18.99 -3.34 -14.27
CA ASN A 177 -18.99 -3.40 -15.72
C ASN A 177 -17.69 -2.86 -16.35
N ASP A 178 -16.69 -2.50 -15.56
CA ASP A 178 -15.40 -2.05 -16.04
C ASP A 178 -14.48 -3.27 -16.27
N PRO A 179 -14.13 -3.60 -17.55
CA PRO A 179 -13.44 -4.84 -17.88
C PRO A 179 -12.06 -4.98 -17.21
N ASP A 180 -11.42 -3.87 -16.83
CA ASP A 180 -10.11 -3.87 -16.19
C ASP A 180 -10.18 -4.34 -14.73
N VAL A 181 -11.29 -4.06 -14.03
CA VAL A 181 -11.39 -4.25 -12.57
C VAL A 181 -12.64 -4.99 -12.10
N ASP A 182 -13.56 -5.35 -13.01
CA ASP A 182 -14.87 -5.96 -12.67
C ASP A 182 -14.77 -7.23 -11.82
N GLY A 183 -13.73 -8.03 -12.03
CA GLY A 183 -13.47 -9.22 -11.22
C GLY A 183 -13.15 -8.86 -9.76
N HIS A 184 -12.29 -7.85 -9.56
CA HIS A 184 -11.94 -7.35 -8.23
C HIS A 184 -13.12 -6.63 -7.57
N ALA A 185 -13.94 -5.89 -8.34
CA ALA A 185 -15.19 -5.34 -7.85
C ALA A 185 -16.17 -6.43 -7.38
N THR A 186 -16.29 -7.55 -8.12
CA THR A 186 -17.10 -8.71 -7.72
C THR A 186 -16.62 -9.29 -6.38
N ALA A 187 -15.30 -9.49 -6.21
CA ALA A 187 -14.71 -10.00 -4.98
C ALA A 187 -14.95 -9.05 -3.79
N SER A 188 -14.83 -7.76 -4.02
CA SER A 188 -15.02 -6.71 -3.01
C SER A 188 -16.48 -6.60 -2.56
N LEU A 189 -17.44 -6.62 -3.49
CA LEU A 189 -18.87 -6.68 -3.17
C LEU A 189 -19.24 -7.91 -2.34
N ARG A 190 -18.66 -9.08 -2.68
CA ARG A 190 -18.84 -10.29 -1.87
C ARG A 190 -18.32 -10.10 -0.44
N ARG A 191 -17.17 -9.44 -0.27
CA ARG A 191 -16.59 -9.15 1.05
C ARG A 191 -17.46 -8.22 1.86
N LEU A 192 -18.05 -7.20 1.25
CA LEU A 192 -18.99 -6.27 1.89
C LEU A 192 -20.34 -6.91 2.23
N ARG A 193 -20.65 -8.10 1.67
CA ARG A 193 -21.87 -8.87 2.00
C ARG A 193 -23.16 -8.08 1.80
N THR A 194 -23.19 -7.19 0.82
CA THR A 194 -24.34 -6.31 0.57
C THR A 194 -25.41 -6.99 -0.26
N PRO A 195 -26.70 -6.97 0.15
CA PRO A 195 -27.81 -7.49 -0.66
C PRO A 195 -27.95 -6.78 -2.02
N ARG A 196 -27.52 -5.53 -2.12
CA ARG A 196 -27.56 -4.72 -3.34
C ARG A 196 -26.75 -5.33 -4.50
N ALA A 197 -25.77 -6.21 -4.18
CA ALA A 197 -24.92 -6.86 -5.18
C ALA A 197 -25.55 -8.10 -5.82
N ARG A 198 -26.76 -8.56 -5.41
CA ARG A 198 -27.38 -9.80 -5.93
C ARG A 198 -27.41 -9.84 -7.45
N LYS A 199 -27.98 -8.82 -8.11
CA LYS A 199 -28.05 -8.77 -9.58
C LYS A 199 -26.66 -8.78 -10.24
N ALA A 200 -25.68 -8.11 -9.64
CA ALA A 200 -24.31 -8.13 -10.13
C ALA A 200 -23.70 -9.53 -10.06
N PHE A 201 -23.90 -10.26 -8.96
CA PHE A 201 -23.42 -11.64 -8.82
C PHE A 201 -24.12 -12.58 -9.83
N GLU A 202 -25.44 -12.46 -10.04
CA GLU A 202 -26.19 -13.24 -11.03
C GLU A 202 -25.59 -13.06 -12.43
N ALA A 203 -25.34 -11.83 -12.85
CA ALA A 203 -24.69 -11.51 -14.12
C ALA A 203 -23.28 -12.11 -14.24
N LYS A 204 -22.49 -12.13 -13.15
CA LYS A 204 -21.13 -12.66 -13.13
C LYS A 204 -21.05 -14.21 -13.06
N LEU A 205 -22.14 -14.92 -12.93
CA LEU A 205 -22.17 -16.40 -13.04
C LEU A 205 -21.77 -16.89 -14.44
N ALA A 206 -21.93 -16.07 -15.47
CA ALA A 206 -21.54 -16.36 -16.85
C ALA A 206 -20.16 -15.80 -17.25
N ASP A 207 -19.40 -15.21 -16.31
CA ASP A 207 -18.07 -14.64 -16.61
C ASP A 207 -17.11 -15.71 -17.15
N LYS A 208 -16.28 -15.35 -18.13
CA LYS A 208 -15.29 -16.26 -18.72
C LYS A 208 -14.24 -16.75 -17.71
N ARG A 209 -13.91 -15.94 -16.71
CA ARG A 209 -12.92 -16.24 -15.67
C ARG A 209 -13.54 -17.10 -14.56
N ALA A 210 -12.96 -18.28 -14.33
CA ALA A 210 -13.47 -19.23 -13.33
C ALA A 210 -13.49 -18.65 -11.90
N TRP A 211 -12.48 -17.85 -11.56
CA TRP A 211 -12.40 -17.25 -10.23
C TRP A 211 -13.50 -16.19 -9.99
N VAL A 212 -13.86 -15.40 -11.02
CA VAL A 212 -14.96 -14.41 -10.92
C VAL A 212 -16.30 -15.13 -10.70
N ARG A 213 -16.54 -16.21 -11.48
CA ARG A 213 -17.74 -17.07 -11.26
C ARG A 213 -17.78 -17.64 -9.85
N ALA A 214 -16.62 -18.02 -9.30
CA ALA A 214 -16.53 -18.56 -7.94
C ALA A 214 -16.88 -17.50 -6.89
N GLU A 215 -16.39 -16.26 -7.04
CA GLU A 215 -16.71 -15.16 -6.14
C GLU A 215 -18.20 -14.79 -6.20
N ALA A 216 -18.79 -14.76 -7.40
CA ALA A 216 -20.22 -14.52 -7.59
C ALA A 216 -21.08 -15.60 -6.89
N ARG A 217 -20.74 -16.89 -7.08
CA ARG A 217 -21.46 -18.01 -6.40
C ARG A 217 -21.37 -17.89 -4.87
N LYS A 218 -20.19 -17.58 -4.32
CA LYS A 218 -20.01 -17.40 -2.88
C LYS A 218 -20.86 -16.22 -2.36
N GLY A 219 -20.93 -15.13 -3.15
CA GLY A 219 -21.77 -13.97 -2.83
C GLY A 219 -23.24 -14.34 -2.75
N LEU A 220 -23.78 -14.99 -3.79
CA LEU A 220 -25.18 -15.46 -3.81
C LEU A 220 -25.48 -16.44 -2.68
N ALA A 221 -24.64 -17.45 -2.48
CA ALA A 221 -24.83 -18.43 -1.41
C ALA A 221 -24.89 -17.77 -0.01
N TYR A 222 -24.11 -16.71 0.21
CA TYR A 222 -24.19 -15.94 1.45
C TYR A 222 -25.54 -15.21 1.58
N LEU A 223 -26.01 -14.54 0.51
CA LEU A 223 -27.28 -13.80 0.52
C LEU A 223 -28.47 -14.74 0.71
N ASP A 224 -28.49 -15.89 0.01
CA ASP A 224 -29.55 -16.89 0.13
C ASP A 224 -29.66 -17.45 1.55
N LYS A 225 -28.51 -17.74 2.20
CA LYS A 225 -28.48 -18.21 3.59
C LYS A 225 -29.03 -17.16 4.57
N LYS A 226 -28.96 -15.88 4.23
CA LYS A 226 -29.47 -14.78 5.08
C LYS A 226 -30.91 -14.41 4.78
N GLY A 227 -31.53 -14.95 3.71
CA GLY A 227 -32.89 -14.63 3.28
C GLY A 227 -33.01 -13.23 2.67
N THR A 228 -31.95 -12.72 2.06
CA THR A 228 -31.87 -11.38 1.47
C THR A 228 -31.55 -11.43 -0.04
#